data_46327998ac0883e77e855a0913180e1a
#
_entry.id   46327998ac0883e77e855a0913180e1a
#
_cell.length_a   1.000
_cell.length_b   1.000
_cell.length_c   1.000
_cell.angle_alpha   90.00
_cell.angle_beta   90.00
_cell.angle_gamma   90.00
#
_symmetry.space_group_name_H-M   'P 1'
#
loop_
_entity.id
_entity.type
_entity.pdbx_description
1 polymer ?
#
loop_
_entity_poly.entity_id
_entity_poly.type
_entity_poly.pdbx_seq_one_letter_code
_entity_poly.pdbx_strand_id
1 'polypeptide(L)'
;MLENLTYFLNGASLSFFAMGAFHMAIYARQSKSRPHYLFTICLIWMALIELKEFFLSHDAAYNYEILGPGFTFPDLFTLALLSLFFFELVMPGRITARYSLKLLSPFVLLGGAYWLGTAFEPRTVYASLPELLKDLPSFLPTVILLYTLYTVGYCLFALTRIVLYSIRYSREIAQAYSFTERIHLQWLRWMSALLAFYLLSYIIILFFSNIWFTILIYILTLTVWGILYGCILQYRIPDIIRDYWQPLPEEEPIEENPEINLAEGKGRAASLREQLQEAIVQRKLYLNPGLTIIDLACECGTNRTQLSLLLNKELGLSFRDYINHCRIQYAALPLLEDEEAGHKIEEVALLSGFGSTATFYRAFAKEKGMAPQQWQESIRKSRTRGVEGNGLREITGLQEECP
;
A
#
# COMPACT_ATOMS: atom_id res chain seq x y z
N MET A 1 5.63 26.43 33.36
CA MET A 1 4.98 25.08 33.25
C MET A 1 4.85 24.64 31.81
N LEU A 2 4.37 25.47 30.87
CA LEU A 2 4.25 25.15 29.45
C LEU A 2 5.61 24.92 28.76
N GLU A 3 6.61 25.74 29.08
CA GLU A 3 7.99 25.57 28.56
C GLU A 3 8.59 24.25 28.99
N ASN A 4 8.38 23.84 30.26
CA ASN A 4 8.84 22.51 30.70
C ASN A 4 8.13 21.37 30.00
N LEU A 5 6.87 21.55 29.58
CA LEU A 5 6.12 20.56 28.81
C LEU A 5 6.64 20.45 27.39
N THR A 6 6.92 21.55 26.70
CA THR A 6 7.52 21.52 25.36
C THR A 6 8.89 20.89 25.38
N TYR A 7 9.72 21.23 26.36
CA TYR A 7 11.04 20.62 26.54
C TYR A 7 10.98 19.10 26.78
N PHE A 8 10.03 18.68 27.62
CA PHE A 8 9.79 17.24 27.83
C PHE A 8 9.33 16.54 26.55
N LEU A 9 8.43 17.16 25.78
CA LEU A 9 7.96 16.61 24.52
C LEU A 9 9.09 16.50 23.49
N ASN A 10 9.96 17.49 23.38
CA ASN A 10 11.14 17.44 22.48
C ASN A 10 12.08 16.30 22.87
N GLY A 11 12.35 16.10 24.16
CA GLY A 11 13.17 14.99 24.64
C GLY A 11 12.55 13.62 24.37
N ALA A 12 11.23 13.50 24.55
CA ALA A 12 10.47 12.30 24.25
C ALA A 12 10.47 12.00 22.74
N SER A 13 10.26 13.00 21.88
CA SER A 13 10.31 12.90 20.43
C SER A 13 11.69 12.47 19.95
N LEU A 14 12.74 13.13 20.44
CA LEU A 14 14.12 12.77 20.11
C LEU A 14 14.41 11.32 20.45
N SER A 15 14.03 10.87 21.66
CA SER A 15 14.21 9.49 22.10
C SER A 15 13.46 8.51 21.21
N PHE A 16 12.21 8.81 20.85
CA PHE A 16 11.39 7.99 19.96
C PHE A 16 12.03 7.85 18.57
N PHE A 17 12.43 8.96 17.94
CA PHE A 17 13.01 8.92 16.60
C PHE A 17 14.39 8.28 16.58
N ALA A 18 15.25 8.54 17.57
CA ALA A 18 16.59 7.95 17.65
C ALA A 18 16.54 6.43 17.88
N MET A 19 15.73 5.97 18.85
CA MET A 19 15.55 4.54 19.10
C MET A 19 14.83 3.84 17.94
N GLY A 20 13.80 4.49 17.37
CA GLY A 20 13.09 4.01 16.19
C GLY A 20 14.01 3.86 14.98
N ALA A 21 14.88 4.83 14.72
CA ALA A 21 15.86 4.78 13.63
C ALA A 21 16.86 3.62 13.84
N PHE A 22 17.37 3.44 15.05
CA PHE A 22 18.30 2.35 15.38
C PHE A 22 17.64 0.97 15.16
N HIS A 23 16.46 0.77 15.73
CA HIS A 23 15.72 -0.50 15.56
C HIS A 23 15.36 -0.76 14.10
N MET A 24 14.85 0.26 13.39
CA MET A 24 14.49 0.13 11.97
C MET A 24 15.70 -0.14 11.08
N ALA A 25 16.88 0.42 11.40
CA ALA A 25 18.12 0.13 10.67
C ALA A 25 18.53 -1.34 10.78
N ILE A 26 18.40 -1.96 11.96
CA ILE A 26 18.65 -3.39 12.16
C ILE A 26 17.64 -4.20 11.34
N TYR A 27 16.35 -3.86 11.43
CA TYR A 27 15.27 -4.54 10.71
C TYR A 27 15.44 -4.42 9.19
N ALA A 28 15.81 -3.23 8.69
CA ALA A 28 16.06 -2.99 7.27
C ALA A 28 17.23 -3.86 6.74
N ARG A 29 18.30 -4.03 7.53
CA ARG A 29 19.42 -4.91 7.18
C ARG A 29 19.02 -6.38 7.10
N GLN A 30 18.17 -6.84 8.02
CA GLN A 30 17.69 -8.22 8.05
C GLN A 30 16.72 -8.50 6.89
N SER A 31 15.78 -7.59 6.63
CA SER A 31 14.75 -7.74 5.59
C SER A 31 15.26 -7.41 4.19
N LYS A 32 16.41 -6.73 4.04
CA LYS A 32 16.95 -6.20 2.76
C LYS A 32 15.93 -5.42 1.93
N SER A 33 14.96 -4.81 2.58
CA SER A 33 13.81 -4.16 1.97
C SER A 33 14.07 -2.66 1.78
N ARG A 34 13.96 -2.16 0.55
CA ARG A 34 14.12 -0.73 0.22
C ARG A 34 13.21 0.20 1.02
N PRO A 35 11.88 -0.07 1.18
CA PRO A 35 11.02 0.77 1.99
C PRO A 35 11.54 0.94 3.43
N HIS A 36 12.05 -0.13 4.05
CA HIS A 36 12.59 -0.04 5.42
C HIS A 36 13.84 0.83 5.50
N TYR A 37 14.72 0.80 4.49
CA TYR A 37 15.87 1.71 4.41
C TYR A 37 15.42 3.17 4.27
N LEU A 38 14.45 3.45 3.39
CA LEU A 38 13.93 4.81 3.20
C LEU A 38 13.25 5.33 4.48
N PHE A 39 12.50 4.47 5.16
CA PHE A 39 11.88 4.85 6.42
C PHE A 39 12.93 5.10 7.53
N THR A 40 13.99 4.30 7.55
CA THR A 40 15.15 4.55 8.45
C THR A 40 15.75 5.93 8.21
N ILE A 41 15.92 6.33 6.95
CA ILE A 41 16.42 7.67 6.59
C ILE A 41 15.47 8.76 7.09
N CYS A 42 14.15 8.57 6.95
CA CYS A 42 13.17 9.51 7.50
C CYS A 42 13.27 9.63 9.03
N LEU A 43 13.41 8.52 9.74
CA LEU A 43 13.56 8.53 11.21
C LEU A 43 14.87 9.19 11.66
N ILE A 44 15.99 8.94 10.96
CA ILE A 44 17.26 9.63 11.24
C ILE A 44 17.10 11.14 11.02
N TRP A 45 16.46 11.53 9.92
CA TRP A 45 16.22 12.94 9.63
C TRP A 45 15.39 13.61 10.71
N MET A 46 14.30 12.98 11.15
CA MET A 46 13.48 13.46 12.26
C MET A 46 14.28 13.54 13.56
N ALA A 47 15.12 12.56 13.87
CA ALA A 47 15.97 12.61 15.06
C ALA A 47 16.95 13.80 15.03
N LEU A 48 17.47 14.15 13.85
CA LEU A 48 18.34 15.33 13.69
C LEU A 48 17.57 16.64 13.87
N ILE A 49 16.33 16.71 13.37
CA ILE A 49 15.46 17.88 13.62
C ILE A 49 15.18 18.02 15.11
N GLU A 50 14.75 16.97 15.77
CA GLU A 50 14.42 17.01 17.20
C GLU A 50 15.66 17.30 18.07
N LEU A 51 16.83 16.82 17.64
CA LEU A 51 18.09 17.15 18.31
C LEU A 51 18.38 18.65 18.22
N LYS A 52 18.18 19.24 17.05
CA LYS A 52 18.30 20.69 16.85
C LYS A 52 17.31 21.44 17.76
N GLU A 53 16.02 21.04 17.74
CA GLU A 53 14.97 21.64 18.56
C GLU A 53 15.31 21.54 20.07
N PHE A 54 15.80 20.39 20.50
CA PHE A 54 16.18 20.17 21.91
C PHE A 54 17.25 21.17 22.37
N PHE A 55 18.27 21.46 21.53
CA PHE A 55 19.32 22.41 21.89
C PHE A 55 18.90 23.89 21.76
N LEU A 56 18.01 24.21 20.82
CA LEU A 56 17.61 25.59 20.53
C LEU A 56 16.35 26.02 21.31
N SER A 57 15.59 25.09 21.87
CA SER A 57 14.35 25.37 22.61
C SER A 57 14.54 26.17 23.89
N HIS A 58 15.78 26.44 24.33
CA HIS A 58 16.10 27.35 25.44
C HIS A 58 15.94 28.83 25.08
N ASP A 59 15.91 29.16 23.79
CA ASP A 59 15.66 30.51 23.32
C ASP A 59 14.14 30.73 23.20
N ALA A 60 13.58 31.57 24.04
CA ALA A 60 12.14 31.87 24.04
C ALA A 60 11.69 32.49 22.69
N ALA A 61 12.56 33.20 22.00
CA ALA A 61 12.30 33.76 20.67
C ALA A 61 12.15 32.65 19.61
N TYR A 62 12.92 31.58 19.74
CA TYR A 62 12.91 30.47 18.78
C TYR A 62 11.57 29.72 18.69
N ASN A 63 10.87 29.58 19.82
CA ASN A 63 9.59 28.86 19.90
C ASN A 63 8.43 29.54 19.15
N TYR A 64 8.59 30.77 18.70
CA TYR A 64 7.57 31.52 17.96
C TYR A 64 7.89 31.68 16.47
N GLU A 65 8.99 31.10 15.99
CA GLU A 65 9.49 31.18 14.63
C GLU A 65 8.85 30.15 13.69
N ILE A 66 7.58 30.33 13.32
CA ILE A 66 6.89 29.38 12.44
C ILE A 66 7.40 29.45 11.00
N LEU A 67 7.73 30.65 10.53
CA LEU A 67 8.27 30.91 9.18
C LEU A 67 9.72 31.39 9.25
N GLY A 68 10.53 30.66 10.00
CA GLY A 68 11.98 30.90 10.09
C GLY A 68 12.78 29.83 9.36
N PRO A 69 14.05 30.09 9.01
CA PRO A 69 14.89 29.14 8.27
C PRO A 69 15.16 27.86 9.05
N GLY A 70 15.19 27.97 10.38
CA GLY A 70 15.41 26.83 11.25
C GLY A 70 14.25 25.86 11.28
N PHE A 71 13.04 26.33 11.08
CA PHE A 71 11.79 25.57 11.13
C PHE A 71 11.33 25.14 9.73
N THR A 72 11.14 26.13 8.85
CA THR A 72 10.48 25.90 7.56
C THR A 72 11.22 24.91 6.66
N PHE A 73 12.55 25.04 6.52
CA PHE A 73 13.29 24.20 5.58
C PHE A 73 13.43 22.73 6.02
N PRO A 74 13.88 22.42 7.26
CA PRO A 74 14.00 21.02 7.69
C PRO A 74 12.68 20.31 7.80
N ASP A 75 11.66 20.96 8.38
CA ASP A 75 10.37 20.31 8.66
C ASP A 75 9.59 20.03 7.37
N LEU A 76 9.55 20.97 6.44
CA LEU A 76 8.89 20.77 5.17
C LEU A 76 9.65 19.76 4.27
N PHE A 77 10.97 19.69 4.38
CA PHE A 77 11.77 18.67 3.69
C PHE A 77 11.45 17.26 4.17
N THR A 78 11.04 17.10 5.43
CA THR A 78 10.55 15.82 5.98
C THR A 78 9.40 15.25 5.15
N LEU A 79 8.45 16.10 4.73
CA LEU A 79 7.31 15.67 3.91
C LEU A 79 7.76 15.14 2.55
N ALA A 80 8.82 15.75 1.97
CA ALA A 80 9.39 15.27 0.73
C ALA A 80 10.08 13.92 0.89
N LEU A 81 10.85 13.71 1.95
CA LEU A 81 11.49 12.43 2.26
C LEU A 81 10.43 11.34 2.52
N LEU A 82 9.41 11.66 3.33
CA LEU A 82 8.33 10.74 3.66
C LEU A 82 7.54 10.33 2.41
N SER A 83 7.37 11.24 1.45
CA SER A 83 6.70 10.90 0.19
C SER A 83 7.48 9.88 -0.65
N LEU A 84 8.82 9.92 -0.66
CA LEU A 84 9.65 8.91 -1.33
C LEU A 84 9.44 7.51 -0.72
N PHE A 85 9.35 7.46 0.60
CA PHE A 85 9.03 6.21 1.30
C PHE A 85 7.66 5.67 0.84
N PHE A 86 6.61 6.49 0.83
CA PHE A 86 5.29 6.06 0.38
C PHE A 86 5.24 5.68 -1.10
N PHE A 87 5.98 6.39 -1.95
CA PHE A 87 6.09 6.03 -3.37
C PHE A 87 6.76 4.67 -3.56
N GLU A 88 7.81 4.36 -2.79
CA GLU A 88 8.45 3.04 -2.85
C GLU A 88 7.52 1.93 -2.36
N LEU A 89 6.66 2.21 -1.36
CA LEU A 89 5.63 1.25 -0.91
C LEU A 89 4.59 0.94 -1.98
N VAL A 90 4.17 1.95 -2.74
CA VAL A 90 3.08 1.82 -3.72
C VAL A 90 3.60 1.42 -5.10
N MET A 91 4.86 1.75 -5.40
CA MET A 91 5.53 1.45 -6.68
C MET A 91 6.95 0.90 -6.43
N PRO A 92 7.08 -0.32 -5.89
CA PRO A 92 8.37 -0.89 -5.55
C PRO A 92 9.33 -0.90 -6.74
N GLY A 93 10.56 -0.44 -6.52
CA GLY A 93 11.62 -0.46 -7.53
C GLY A 93 11.55 0.61 -8.63
N ARG A 94 10.50 1.42 -8.69
CA ARG A 94 10.40 2.53 -9.69
C ARG A 94 11.11 3.80 -9.23
N ILE A 95 11.43 3.92 -7.94
CA ILE A 95 12.15 5.07 -7.40
C ILE A 95 13.64 4.91 -7.67
N THR A 96 14.10 5.54 -8.73
CA THR A 96 15.53 5.63 -9.05
C THR A 96 16.18 6.84 -8.36
N ALA A 97 17.51 6.81 -8.20
CA ALA A 97 18.25 7.95 -7.66
C ALA A 97 17.99 9.24 -8.48
N ARG A 98 17.88 9.12 -9.81
CA ARG A 98 17.54 10.26 -10.69
C ARG A 98 16.14 10.82 -10.42
N TYR A 99 15.17 9.94 -10.15
CA TYR A 99 13.80 10.36 -9.81
C TYR A 99 13.78 11.08 -8.47
N SER A 100 14.43 10.51 -7.44
CA SER A 100 14.55 11.13 -6.11
C SER A 100 15.23 12.49 -6.18
N LEU A 101 16.33 12.59 -6.95
CA LEU A 101 17.04 13.85 -7.11
C LEU A 101 16.16 14.92 -7.77
N LYS A 102 15.43 14.59 -8.85
CA LYS A 102 14.49 15.52 -9.49
C LYS A 102 13.41 16.01 -8.53
N LEU A 103 12.93 15.13 -7.66
CA LEU A 103 11.86 15.43 -6.73
C LEU A 103 12.32 16.31 -5.57
N LEU A 104 13.54 16.07 -5.07
CA LEU A 104 14.11 16.80 -3.93
C LEU A 104 14.88 18.08 -4.34
N SER A 105 15.31 18.18 -5.60
CA SER A 105 16.14 19.32 -6.04
C SER A 105 15.50 20.71 -5.82
N PRO A 106 14.18 20.95 -6.00
CA PRO A 106 13.63 22.27 -5.76
C PRO A 106 13.72 22.68 -4.28
N PHE A 107 13.57 21.72 -3.35
CA PHE A 107 13.73 21.98 -1.92
C PHE A 107 15.17 22.41 -1.60
N VAL A 108 16.15 21.71 -2.15
CA VAL A 108 17.56 22.02 -1.94
C VAL A 108 17.94 23.36 -2.60
N LEU A 109 17.43 23.64 -3.81
CA LEU A 109 17.70 24.88 -4.52
C LEU A 109 17.09 26.10 -3.80
N LEU A 110 15.85 26.03 -3.38
CA LEU A 110 15.19 27.11 -2.65
C LEU A 110 15.83 27.33 -1.27
N GLY A 111 16.14 26.25 -0.54
CA GLY A 111 16.87 26.32 0.73
C GLY A 111 18.26 26.93 0.55
N GLY A 112 19.00 26.53 -0.50
CA GLY A 112 20.30 27.09 -0.85
C GLY A 112 20.21 28.57 -1.24
N ALA A 113 19.20 28.96 -2.02
CA ALA A 113 18.94 30.35 -2.37
C ALA A 113 18.68 31.24 -1.13
N TYR A 114 17.92 30.71 -0.15
CA TYR A 114 17.72 31.39 1.11
C TYR A 114 19.06 31.64 1.83
N TRP A 115 19.87 30.60 2.03
CA TRP A 115 21.14 30.72 2.74
C TRP A 115 22.13 31.64 2.02
N LEU A 116 22.14 31.63 0.70
CA LEU A 116 22.94 32.60 -0.08
C LEU A 116 22.41 34.02 0.10
N GLY A 117 21.09 34.22 0.14
CA GLY A 117 20.48 35.52 0.33
C GLY A 117 20.79 36.15 1.69
N THR A 118 21.04 35.35 2.74
CA THR A 118 21.43 35.85 4.06
C THR A 118 22.79 36.60 4.06
N ALA A 119 23.57 36.51 2.98
CA ALA A 119 24.77 37.33 2.79
C ALA A 119 24.44 38.78 2.41
N PHE A 120 23.23 39.04 1.88
CA PHE A 120 22.82 40.35 1.36
C PHE A 120 21.70 40.99 2.20
N GLU A 121 20.85 40.20 2.86
CA GLU A 121 19.77 40.66 3.70
C GLU A 121 19.91 40.08 5.10
N PRO A 122 19.54 40.81 6.16
CA PRO A 122 19.49 40.25 7.53
C PRO A 122 18.45 39.13 7.61
N ARG A 123 18.75 38.14 8.41
CA ARG A 123 17.79 37.04 8.68
C ARG A 123 16.57 37.62 9.37
N THR A 124 15.43 37.43 8.75
CA THR A 124 14.12 37.79 9.31
C THR A 124 13.35 36.54 9.65
N VAL A 125 12.62 36.59 10.75
CA VAL A 125 11.81 35.52 11.27
C VAL A 125 10.39 36.04 11.42
N TYR A 126 9.42 35.24 10.98
CA TYR A 126 8.02 35.61 10.98
C TYR A 126 7.20 34.67 11.84
N ALA A 127 6.38 35.22 12.70
CA ALA A 127 5.47 34.41 13.53
C ALA A 127 4.24 33.93 12.77
N SER A 128 3.92 34.57 11.62
CA SER A 128 2.75 34.20 10.83
C SER A 128 2.90 34.59 9.35
N LEU A 129 2.13 33.96 8.48
CA LEU A 129 2.08 34.31 7.06
C LEU A 129 1.62 35.76 6.80
N PRO A 130 0.61 36.34 7.48
CA PRO A 130 0.27 37.75 7.30
C PRO A 130 1.40 38.72 7.61
N GLU A 131 2.28 38.38 8.55
CA GLU A 131 3.47 39.17 8.88
C GLU A 131 4.51 39.12 7.77
N LEU A 132 4.82 37.92 7.28
CA LEU A 132 5.73 37.73 6.14
C LEU A 132 5.27 38.50 4.90
N LEU A 133 3.96 38.54 4.62
CA LEU A 133 3.41 39.21 3.45
C LEU A 133 3.63 40.74 3.47
N LYS A 134 3.83 41.35 4.64
CA LYS A 134 4.10 42.81 4.76
C LYS A 134 5.49 43.18 4.25
N ASP A 135 6.44 42.26 4.32
CA ASP A 135 7.82 42.49 3.93
C ASP A 135 8.12 42.12 2.46
N LEU A 136 7.08 41.74 1.71
CA LEU A 136 7.23 41.55 0.28
C LEU A 136 7.40 42.92 -0.44
N PRO A 137 8.27 43.01 -1.45
CA PRO A 137 8.94 41.95 -2.22
C PRO A 137 10.41 41.69 -1.83
N SER A 138 10.83 41.87 -0.59
CA SER A 138 12.19 41.53 -0.15
C SER A 138 12.56 40.08 -0.51
N PHE A 139 13.87 39.84 -0.76
CA PHE A 139 14.33 38.56 -1.30
C PHE A 139 14.07 37.37 -0.37
N LEU A 140 14.49 37.48 0.91
CA LEU A 140 14.35 36.36 1.85
C LEU A 140 12.89 35.97 2.13
N PRO A 141 11.96 36.91 2.44
CA PRO A 141 10.53 36.60 2.57
C PRO A 141 9.94 35.95 1.33
N THR A 142 10.33 36.43 0.14
CA THR A 142 9.88 35.84 -1.14
C THR A 142 10.32 34.37 -1.27
N VAL A 143 11.57 34.06 -0.93
CA VAL A 143 12.08 32.66 -0.98
C VAL A 143 11.35 31.78 0.03
N ILE A 144 11.09 32.23 1.25
CA ILE A 144 10.32 31.48 2.27
C ILE A 144 8.89 31.20 1.76
N LEU A 145 8.25 32.23 1.18
CA LEU A 145 6.90 32.08 0.60
C LEU A 145 6.88 31.06 -0.53
N LEU A 146 7.81 31.14 -1.48
CA LEU A 146 7.94 30.20 -2.59
C LEU A 146 8.19 28.77 -2.10
N TYR A 147 9.06 28.61 -1.12
CA TYR A 147 9.33 27.30 -0.51
C TYR A 147 8.07 26.70 0.12
N THR A 148 7.33 27.50 0.89
CA THR A 148 6.10 27.09 1.55
C THR A 148 5.02 26.71 0.52
N LEU A 149 4.79 27.56 -0.49
CA LEU A 149 3.82 27.29 -1.56
C LEU A 149 4.20 26.06 -2.39
N TYR A 150 5.47 25.93 -2.72
CA TYR A 150 5.97 24.72 -3.42
C TYR A 150 5.72 23.46 -2.59
N THR A 151 6.00 23.50 -1.29
CA THR A 151 5.79 22.34 -0.40
C THR A 151 4.32 21.95 -0.31
N VAL A 152 3.42 22.92 -0.15
CA VAL A 152 1.97 22.65 -0.10
C VAL A 152 1.51 22.01 -1.42
N GLY A 153 1.89 22.61 -2.56
CA GLY A 153 1.58 22.04 -3.87
C GLY A 153 2.15 20.64 -4.07
N TYR A 154 3.40 20.45 -3.64
CA TYR A 154 4.05 19.15 -3.67
C TYR A 154 3.35 18.10 -2.81
N CYS A 155 2.93 18.44 -1.59
CA CYS A 155 2.20 17.53 -0.71
C CYS A 155 0.85 17.11 -1.30
N LEU A 156 0.10 18.05 -1.89
CA LEU A 156 -1.15 17.74 -2.59
C LEU A 156 -0.91 16.79 -3.77
N PHE A 157 0.14 17.03 -4.56
CA PHE A 157 0.57 16.14 -5.64
C PHE A 157 0.92 14.75 -5.09
N ALA A 158 1.75 14.67 -4.05
CA ALA A 158 2.20 13.41 -3.45
C ALA A 158 1.01 12.61 -2.89
N LEU A 159 0.12 13.24 -2.10
CA LEU A 159 -1.08 12.61 -1.56
C LEU A 159 -2.00 12.07 -2.67
N THR A 160 -2.25 12.88 -3.70
CA THR A 160 -3.07 12.45 -4.85
C THR A 160 -2.46 11.23 -5.52
N ARG A 161 -1.15 11.24 -5.77
CA ARG A 161 -0.45 10.10 -6.37
C ARG A 161 -0.50 8.85 -5.49
N ILE A 162 -0.25 8.97 -4.19
CA ILE A 162 -0.31 7.86 -3.24
C ILE A 162 -1.71 7.23 -3.24
N VAL A 163 -2.78 8.04 -3.18
CA VAL A 163 -4.15 7.54 -3.17
C VAL A 163 -4.50 6.84 -4.50
N LEU A 164 -4.23 7.47 -5.64
CA LEU A 164 -4.51 6.89 -6.96
C LEU A 164 -3.78 5.57 -7.18
N TYR A 165 -2.48 5.52 -6.85
CA TYR A 165 -1.69 4.29 -6.97
C TYR A 165 -2.14 3.22 -5.96
N SER A 166 -2.51 3.60 -4.73
CA SER A 166 -3.06 2.65 -3.75
C SER A 166 -4.35 1.98 -4.26
N ILE A 167 -5.24 2.75 -4.91
CA ILE A 167 -6.47 2.21 -5.51
C ILE A 167 -6.12 1.28 -6.67
N ARG A 168 -5.24 1.71 -7.56
CA ARG A 168 -4.79 0.91 -8.70
C ARG A 168 -4.14 -0.40 -8.25
N TYR A 169 -3.20 -0.30 -7.32
CA TYR A 169 -2.50 -1.44 -6.73
C TYR A 169 -3.47 -2.44 -6.06
N SER A 170 -4.47 -1.94 -5.31
CA SER A 170 -5.47 -2.81 -4.69
C SER A 170 -6.29 -3.60 -5.75
N ARG A 171 -6.57 -3.00 -6.90
CA ARG A 171 -7.25 -3.67 -8.01
C ARG A 171 -6.35 -4.72 -8.69
N GLU A 172 -5.11 -4.37 -8.94
CA GLU A 172 -4.13 -5.27 -9.57
C GLU A 172 -3.84 -6.50 -8.69
N ILE A 173 -3.70 -6.31 -7.37
CA ILE A 173 -3.55 -7.44 -6.43
C ILE A 173 -4.81 -8.32 -6.41
N ALA A 174 -6.00 -7.71 -6.38
CA ALA A 174 -7.24 -8.48 -6.39
C ALA A 174 -7.39 -9.34 -7.65
N GLN A 175 -6.76 -8.95 -8.76
CA GLN A 175 -6.74 -9.71 -10.01
C GLN A 175 -5.61 -10.75 -10.08
N ALA A 176 -4.50 -10.52 -9.38
CA ALA A 176 -3.30 -11.34 -9.48
C ALA A 176 -3.20 -12.46 -8.44
N TYR A 177 -3.88 -12.32 -7.32
CA TYR A 177 -3.77 -13.23 -6.20
C TYR A 177 -5.12 -13.85 -5.84
N SER A 178 -5.12 -15.17 -5.62
CA SER A 178 -6.30 -15.88 -5.11
C SER A 178 -6.59 -15.56 -3.64
N PHE A 179 -5.59 -15.05 -2.90
CA PHE A 179 -5.68 -14.64 -1.50
C PHE A 179 -5.35 -13.16 -1.35
N THR A 180 -6.16 -12.37 -0.65
CA THR A 180 -5.93 -10.93 -0.48
C THR A 180 -5.85 -10.49 0.98
N GLU A 181 -6.11 -11.40 1.93
CA GLU A 181 -6.27 -11.04 3.34
C GLU A 181 -4.99 -10.51 4.01
N ARG A 182 -3.80 -10.93 3.53
CA ARG A 182 -2.52 -10.50 4.08
C ARG A 182 -1.89 -9.31 3.34
N ILE A 183 -2.53 -8.82 2.26
CA ILE A 183 -1.94 -7.84 1.34
C ILE A 183 -2.79 -6.55 1.29
N HIS A 184 -3.56 -6.27 2.33
CA HIS A 184 -4.42 -5.09 2.32
C HIS A 184 -3.61 -3.81 2.56
N LEU A 185 -3.59 -2.92 1.57
CA LEU A 185 -3.11 -1.53 1.71
C LEU A 185 -4.21 -0.58 2.25
N GLN A 186 -5.22 -1.10 2.94
CA GLN A 186 -6.25 -0.23 3.54
C GLN A 186 -5.64 0.75 4.54
N TRP A 187 -4.65 0.31 5.31
CA TRP A 187 -3.92 1.16 6.23
C TRP A 187 -3.27 2.36 5.55
N LEU A 188 -2.82 2.21 4.28
CA LEU A 188 -2.21 3.31 3.51
C LEU A 188 -3.22 4.43 3.20
N ARG A 189 -4.50 4.08 2.97
CA ARG A 189 -5.57 5.07 2.77
C ARG A 189 -5.85 5.85 4.06
N TRP A 190 -5.90 5.16 5.20
CA TRP A 190 -6.02 5.81 6.50
C TRP A 190 -4.83 6.69 6.81
N MET A 191 -3.61 6.23 6.51
CA MET A 191 -2.39 7.05 6.65
C MET A 191 -2.39 8.27 5.73
N SER A 192 -2.87 8.14 4.49
CA SER A 192 -3.01 9.29 3.58
C SER A 192 -4.01 10.32 4.14
N ALA A 193 -5.10 9.89 4.75
CA ALA A 193 -6.04 10.78 5.42
C ALA A 193 -5.43 11.48 6.64
N LEU A 194 -4.65 10.75 7.46
CA LEU A 194 -3.91 11.32 8.59
C LEU A 194 -2.85 12.34 8.13
N LEU A 195 -2.13 12.05 7.06
CA LEU A 195 -1.15 12.99 6.49
C LEU A 195 -1.83 14.23 5.90
N ALA A 196 -3.00 14.09 5.28
CA ALA A 196 -3.79 15.22 4.82
C ALA A 196 -4.27 16.08 5.98
N PHE A 197 -4.71 15.46 7.08
CA PHE A 197 -5.08 16.16 8.30
C PHE A 197 -3.89 16.89 8.94
N TYR A 198 -2.72 16.25 8.97
CA TYR A 198 -1.48 16.86 9.45
C TYR A 198 -1.08 18.08 8.61
N LEU A 199 -1.14 17.97 7.27
CA LEU A 199 -0.89 19.09 6.37
C LEU A 199 -1.88 20.25 6.58
N LEU A 200 -3.17 19.94 6.77
CA LEU A 200 -4.18 20.93 7.07
C LEU A 200 -3.89 21.64 8.39
N SER A 201 -3.51 20.91 9.42
CA SER A 201 -3.12 21.46 10.73
C SER A 201 -1.91 22.40 10.60
N TYR A 202 -0.92 22.02 9.77
CA TYR A 202 0.22 22.89 9.48
C TYR A 202 -0.21 24.18 8.78
N ILE A 203 -1.08 24.11 7.78
CA ILE A 203 -1.61 25.31 7.10
C ILE A 203 -2.33 26.24 8.10
N ILE A 204 -3.11 25.68 9.02
CA ILE A 204 -3.78 26.47 10.06
C ILE A 204 -2.78 27.24 10.93
N ILE A 205 -1.68 26.59 11.31
CA ILE A 205 -0.62 27.24 12.12
C ILE A 205 0.06 28.40 11.38
N LEU A 206 0.20 28.35 10.06
CA LEU A 206 0.75 29.47 9.29
C LEU A 206 -0.02 30.79 9.50
N PHE A 207 -1.30 30.70 9.88
CA PHE A 207 -2.15 31.86 10.15
C PHE A 207 -2.28 32.23 11.64
N PHE A 208 -2.10 31.25 12.54
CA PHE A 208 -2.38 31.40 13.96
C PHE A 208 -1.18 30.94 14.80
N SER A 209 -0.31 31.87 15.18
CA SER A 209 0.80 31.61 16.10
C SER A 209 0.28 31.53 17.56
N ASN A 210 0.22 30.30 18.11
CA ASN A 210 -0.17 30.07 19.49
C ASN A 210 0.54 28.81 20.04
N ILE A 211 1.11 28.91 21.25
CA ILE A 211 1.82 27.83 21.93
C ILE A 211 0.97 26.55 22.09
N TRP A 212 -0.33 26.65 22.25
CA TRP A 212 -1.22 25.53 22.37
C TRP A 212 -1.31 24.74 21.05
N PHE A 213 -1.30 25.44 19.92
CA PHE A 213 -1.25 24.79 18.60
C PHE A 213 0.08 24.08 18.39
N THR A 214 1.19 24.64 18.83
CA THR A 214 2.50 24.00 18.77
C THR A 214 2.52 22.70 19.57
N ILE A 215 2.04 22.69 20.81
CA ILE A 215 1.92 21.49 21.64
C ILE A 215 1.02 20.44 20.96
N LEU A 216 -0.12 20.85 20.42
CA LEU A 216 -1.05 19.97 19.73
C LEU A 216 -0.38 19.29 18.53
N ILE A 217 0.42 20.03 17.74
CA ILE A 217 1.14 19.48 16.59
C ILE A 217 2.23 18.49 17.02
N TYR A 218 2.96 18.77 18.09
CA TYR A 218 3.92 17.80 18.62
C TYR A 218 3.24 16.47 18.97
N ILE A 219 2.13 16.52 19.69
CA ILE A 219 1.37 15.32 20.05
C ILE A 219 0.86 14.60 18.79
N LEU A 220 0.33 15.37 17.84
CA LEU A 220 -0.15 14.82 16.56
C LEU A 220 0.99 14.18 15.76
N THR A 221 2.13 14.83 15.67
CA THR A 221 3.33 14.32 15.00
C THR A 221 3.76 12.99 15.59
N LEU A 222 3.95 12.91 16.92
CA LEU A 222 4.31 11.68 17.61
C LEU A 222 3.28 10.56 17.36
N THR A 223 2.00 10.91 17.41
CA THR A 223 0.92 9.94 17.17
C THR A 223 0.97 9.39 15.74
N VAL A 224 1.08 10.27 14.74
CA VAL A 224 1.15 9.87 13.32
C VAL A 224 2.38 8.99 13.06
N TRP A 225 3.55 9.39 13.57
CA TRP A 225 4.77 8.62 13.40
C TRP A 225 4.75 7.29 14.17
N GLY A 226 4.14 7.25 15.36
CA GLY A 226 3.94 6.03 16.13
C GLY A 226 3.04 5.02 15.41
N ILE A 227 1.92 5.48 14.86
CA ILE A 227 1.02 4.65 14.04
C ILE A 227 1.75 4.16 12.79
N LEU A 228 2.43 5.05 12.07
CA LEU A 228 3.18 4.72 10.87
C LEU A 228 4.27 3.66 11.16
N TYR A 229 5.01 3.85 12.25
CA TYR A 229 6.03 2.91 12.69
C TYR A 229 5.44 1.52 12.99
N GLY A 230 4.31 1.46 13.73
CA GLY A 230 3.61 0.20 14.00
C GLY A 230 3.10 -0.49 12.74
N CYS A 231 2.52 0.29 11.80
CA CYS A 231 2.08 -0.25 10.52
C CYS A 231 3.23 -0.85 9.70
N ILE A 232 4.40 -0.19 9.69
CA ILE A 232 5.56 -0.66 8.93
C ILE A 232 6.16 -1.93 9.52
N LEU A 233 6.19 -2.07 10.85
CA LEU A 233 6.63 -3.31 11.51
C LEU A 233 5.71 -4.50 11.17
N GLN A 234 4.42 -4.24 10.99
CA GLN A 234 3.45 -5.26 10.59
C GLN A 234 3.46 -5.53 9.08
N TYR A 235 4.00 -4.58 8.31
CA TYR A 235 4.03 -4.65 6.85
C TYR A 235 5.13 -5.60 6.39
N ARG A 236 4.73 -6.84 6.12
CA ARG A 236 5.57 -7.78 5.38
C ARG A 236 5.22 -7.64 3.91
N ILE A 237 6.15 -7.10 3.11
CA ILE A 237 6.06 -7.23 1.65
C ILE A 237 6.29 -8.71 1.37
N PRO A 238 5.30 -9.49 0.89
CA PRO A 238 5.59 -10.82 0.37
C PRO A 238 6.64 -10.64 -0.74
N ASP A 239 7.69 -11.45 -0.74
CA ASP A 239 8.73 -11.42 -1.79
C ASP A 239 8.11 -11.53 -3.19
N ILE A 240 6.99 -12.22 -3.28
CA ILE A 240 6.12 -12.38 -4.44
C ILE A 240 5.66 -11.03 -5.04
N ILE A 241 5.39 -10.00 -4.20
CA ILE A 241 4.98 -8.68 -4.70
C ILE A 241 6.16 -7.96 -5.33
N ARG A 242 7.36 -8.15 -4.81
CA ARG A 242 8.58 -7.59 -5.39
C ARG A 242 8.84 -8.17 -6.77
N ASP A 243 8.64 -9.48 -6.96
CA ASP A 243 8.84 -10.15 -8.24
C ASP A 243 7.73 -9.78 -9.25
N TYR A 244 6.52 -9.52 -8.77
CA TYR A 244 5.40 -9.04 -9.58
C TYR A 244 5.65 -7.65 -10.21
N TRP A 245 6.39 -6.77 -9.52
CA TRP A 245 6.72 -5.43 -10.01
C TRP A 245 8.03 -5.36 -10.79
N GLN A 246 8.77 -6.47 -10.91
CA GLN A 246 9.87 -6.47 -11.87
C GLN A 246 9.28 -6.21 -13.27
N PRO A 247 9.87 -5.28 -14.05
CA PRO A 247 9.46 -5.14 -15.44
C PRO A 247 9.60 -6.53 -16.06
N LEU A 248 8.51 -7.05 -16.59
CA LEU A 248 8.61 -8.19 -17.50
C LEU A 248 9.68 -7.82 -18.53
N PRO A 249 10.57 -8.73 -18.93
CA PRO A 249 11.46 -8.49 -20.06
C PRO A 249 10.59 -7.83 -21.14
N GLU A 250 11.01 -6.67 -21.65
CA GLU A 250 10.31 -6.03 -22.75
C GLU A 250 10.13 -7.11 -23.80
N GLU A 251 8.91 -7.58 -23.97
CA GLU A 251 8.58 -8.47 -25.09
C GLU A 251 8.97 -7.63 -26.31
N GLU A 252 9.92 -8.13 -27.10
CA GLU A 252 10.21 -7.53 -28.40
C GLU A 252 8.88 -7.31 -29.10
N PRO A 253 8.62 -6.11 -29.65
CA PRO A 253 7.38 -5.85 -30.35
C PRO A 253 7.23 -6.93 -31.42
N ILE A 254 6.29 -7.84 -31.24
CA ILE A 254 5.90 -8.78 -32.28
C ILE A 254 5.42 -7.87 -33.41
N GLU A 255 6.17 -7.82 -34.51
CA GLU A 255 5.73 -7.13 -35.73
C GLU A 255 4.32 -7.61 -36.04
N GLU A 256 3.34 -6.74 -35.83
CA GLU A 256 1.93 -7.02 -36.10
C GLU A 256 1.73 -7.15 -37.61
N ASN A 257 1.76 -8.39 -38.07
CA ASN A 257 1.18 -8.72 -39.37
C ASN A 257 -0.25 -9.23 -39.16
N PRO A 258 -1.31 -8.40 -39.41
CA PRO A 258 -2.66 -8.64 -38.92
C PRO A 258 -3.33 -9.90 -39.47
N GLU A 259 -2.89 -10.45 -40.61
CA GLU A 259 -3.54 -11.56 -41.24
C GLU A 259 -3.02 -12.94 -40.82
N ILE A 260 -1.76 -13.04 -40.40
CA ILE A 260 -1.14 -14.27 -39.87
C ILE A 260 -1.56 -14.54 -38.42
N ASN A 261 -1.87 -13.50 -37.69
CA ASN A 261 -2.17 -13.57 -36.24
C ASN A 261 -3.53 -14.17 -35.85
N LEU A 262 -4.51 -14.22 -36.73
CA LEU A 262 -5.86 -14.69 -36.36
C LEU A 262 -5.95 -16.25 -36.34
N ALA A 263 -5.25 -16.95 -37.19
CA ALA A 263 -5.24 -18.44 -37.21
C ALA A 263 -4.29 -18.99 -36.12
N GLU A 264 -3.09 -18.41 -35.97
CA GLU A 264 -2.12 -18.79 -34.94
C GLU A 264 -2.62 -18.36 -33.52
N GLY A 265 -3.32 -17.23 -33.38
CA GLY A 265 -3.92 -16.79 -32.13
C GLY A 265 -4.99 -17.74 -31.62
N LYS A 266 -5.82 -18.30 -32.50
CA LYS A 266 -6.82 -19.34 -32.15
C LYS A 266 -6.20 -20.64 -31.73
N GLY A 267 -5.14 -21.08 -32.41
CA GLY A 267 -4.39 -22.29 -32.07
C GLY A 267 -3.67 -22.17 -30.73
N ARG A 268 -3.05 -21.01 -30.45
CA ARG A 268 -2.42 -20.73 -29.15
C ARG A 268 -3.43 -20.66 -28.02
N ALA A 269 -4.58 -20.04 -28.24
CA ALA A 269 -5.64 -19.95 -27.21
C ALA A 269 -6.21 -21.36 -26.90
N ALA A 270 -6.40 -22.22 -27.90
CA ALA A 270 -6.84 -23.59 -27.68
C ALA A 270 -5.82 -24.40 -26.87
N SER A 271 -4.53 -24.35 -27.28
CA SER A 271 -3.43 -24.99 -26.54
C SER A 271 -3.32 -24.50 -25.11
N LEU A 272 -3.47 -23.17 -24.87
CA LEU A 272 -3.43 -22.59 -23.54
C LEU A 272 -4.61 -23.04 -22.66
N ARG A 273 -5.80 -23.22 -23.27
CA ARG A 273 -6.94 -23.83 -22.57
C ARG A 273 -6.66 -25.24 -22.11
N GLU A 274 -6.12 -26.07 -22.96
CA GLU A 274 -5.76 -27.47 -22.64
C GLU A 274 -4.75 -27.50 -21.49
N GLN A 275 -3.72 -26.65 -21.54
CA GLN A 275 -2.71 -26.53 -20.48
C GLN A 275 -3.31 -26.04 -19.16
N LEU A 276 -4.22 -25.06 -19.23
CA LEU A 276 -4.94 -24.57 -18.05
C LEU A 276 -5.82 -25.67 -17.44
N GLN A 277 -6.56 -26.40 -18.27
CA GLN A 277 -7.40 -27.51 -17.83
C GLN A 277 -6.56 -28.62 -17.20
N GLU A 278 -5.41 -28.99 -17.79
CA GLU A 278 -4.47 -29.93 -17.18
C GLU A 278 -3.97 -29.44 -15.80
N ALA A 279 -3.54 -28.18 -15.70
CA ALA A 279 -3.03 -27.59 -14.47
C ALA A 279 -4.10 -27.58 -13.35
N ILE A 280 -5.35 -27.35 -13.71
CA ILE A 280 -6.47 -27.27 -12.76
C ILE A 280 -7.02 -28.65 -12.44
N VAL A 281 -7.35 -29.47 -13.44
CA VAL A 281 -8.05 -30.75 -13.23
C VAL A 281 -7.08 -31.84 -12.75
N GLN A 282 -5.92 -31.98 -13.44
CA GLN A 282 -4.97 -33.06 -13.14
C GLN A 282 -4.06 -32.72 -11.97
N ARG A 283 -3.43 -31.53 -12.02
CA ARG A 283 -2.44 -31.13 -10.99
C ARG A 283 -3.05 -30.42 -9.80
N LYS A 284 -4.32 -30.01 -9.88
CA LYS A 284 -5.08 -29.35 -8.80
C LYS A 284 -4.34 -28.17 -8.17
N LEU A 285 -3.69 -27.36 -8.99
CA LEU A 285 -2.85 -26.26 -8.51
C LEU A 285 -3.64 -25.25 -7.65
N TYR A 286 -4.97 -25.16 -7.84
CA TYR A 286 -5.84 -24.30 -7.04
C TYR A 286 -5.85 -24.66 -5.54
N LEU A 287 -5.42 -25.87 -5.15
CA LEU A 287 -5.31 -26.24 -3.73
C LEU A 287 -4.11 -25.57 -3.03
N ASN A 288 -3.17 -25.01 -3.77
CA ASN A 288 -2.11 -24.20 -3.19
C ASN A 288 -2.70 -22.86 -2.69
N PRO A 289 -2.71 -22.55 -1.36
CA PRO A 289 -3.25 -21.31 -0.84
C PRO A 289 -2.52 -20.07 -1.35
N GLY A 290 -1.24 -20.21 -1.72
CA GLY A 290 -0.37 -19.15 -2.20
C GLY A 290 -0.35 -18.97 -3.72
N LEU A 291 -1.19 -19.69 -4.49
CA LEU A 291 -1.18 -19.65 -5.95
C LEU A 291 -1.41 -18.24 -6.49
N THR A 292 -0.50 -17.82 -7.37
CA THR A 292 -0.59 -16.54 -8.10
C THR A 292 -0.88 -16.78 -9.58
N ILE A 293 -1.33 -15.73 -10.28
CA ILE A 293 -1.52 -15.80 -11.75
C ILE A 293 -0.20 -16.03 -12.48
N ILE A 294 0.94 -15.59 -11.90
CA ILE A 294 2.27 -15.78 -12.47
C ILE A 294 2.65 -17.25 -12.39
N ASP A 295 2.45 -17.88 -11.22
CA ASP A 295 2.74 -19.29 -11.03
C ASP A 295 1.92 -20.14 -12.01
N LEU A 296 0.61 -19.86 -12.11
CA LEU A 296 -0.26 -20.58 -13.03
C LEU A 296 0.13 -20.35 -14.51
N ALA A 297 0.53 -19.12 -14.86
CA ALA A 297 0.99 -18.81 -16.22
C ALA A 297 2.29 -19.55 -16.55
N CYS A 298 3.25 -19.59 -15.62
CA CYS A 298 4.48 -20.40 -15.80
C CYS A 298 4.17 -21.87 -16.00
N GLU A 299 3.27 -22.45 -15.20
CA GLU A 299 2.86 -23.85 -15.30
C GLU A 299 2.11 -24.15 -16.61
N CYS A 300 1.44 -23.17 -17.20
CA CYS A 300 0.80 -23.25 -18.51
C CYS A 300 1.73 -22.85 -19.67
N GLY A 301 3.04 -22.64 -19.44
CA GLY A 301 3.99 -22.26 -20.50
C GLY A 301 3.67 -20.92 -21.17
N THR A 302 3.04 -20.00 -20.45
CA THR A 302 2.57 -18.71 -20.96
C THR A 302 2.97 -17.55 -20.05
N ASN A 303 2.63 -16.33 -20.43
CA ASN A 303 2.80 -15.17 -19.59
C ASN A 303 1.50 -14.75 -18.91
N ARG A 304 1.63 -13.91 -17.86
CA ARG A 304 0.51 -13.35 -17.09
C ARG A 304 -0.54 -12.68 -17.98
N THR A 305 -0.10 -11.92 -18.98
CA THR A 305 -0.99 -11.12 -19.84
C THR A 305 -1.90 -12.00 -20.65
N GLN A 306 -1.36 -13.03 -21.27
CA GLN A 306 -2.12 -13.99 -22.09
C GLN A 306 -3.09 -14.81 -21.23
N LEU A 307 -2.65 -15.30 -20.06
CA LEU A 307 -3.54 -16.01 -19.14
C LEU A 307 -4.67 -15.10 -18.61
N SER A 308 -4.35 -13.86 -18.26
CA SER A 308 -5.37 -12.90 -17.82
C SER A 308 -6.37 -12.56 -18.91
N LEU A 309 -5.92 -12.47 -20.18
CA LEU A 309 -6.80 -12.27 -21.33
C LEU A 309 -7.72 -13.46 -21.56
N LEU A 310 -7.22 -14.68 -21.47
CA LEU A 310 -8.01 -15.90 -21.58
C LEU A 310 -9.12 -15.92 -20.53
N LEU A 311 -8.77 -15.76 -19.25
CA LEU A 311 -9.72 -15.79 -18.13
C LEU A 311 -10.77 -14.69 -18.24
N ASN A 312 -10.37 -13.45 -18.53
CA ASN A 312 -11.30 -12.31 -18.55
C ASN A 312 -12.14 -12.26 -19.82
N LYS A 313 -11.57 -12.53 -21.02
CA LYS A 313 -12.28 -12.39 -22.29
C LYS A 313 -13.10 -13.62 -22.66
N GLU A 314 -12.59 -14.82 -22.38
CA GLU A 314 -13.24 -16.04 -22.79
C GLU A 314 -14.12 -16.66 -21.69
N LEU A 315 -13.64 -16.64 -20.43
CA LEU A 315 -14.40 -17.19 -19.30
C LEU A 315 -15.18 -16.13 -18.53
N GLY A 316 -14.92 -14.84 -18.77
CA GLY A 316 -15.61 -13.73 -18.07
C GLY A 316 -15.24 -13.62 -16.58
N LEU A 317 -14.17 -14.30 -16.13
CA LEU A 317 -13.79 -14.41 -14.73
C LEU A 317 -12.44 -13.75 -14.48
N SER A 318 -12.31 -13.11 -13.31
CA SER A 318 -10.97 -12.75 -12.82
C SER A 318 -10.22 -14.01 -12.39
N PHE A 319 -8.86 -13.99 -12.39
CA PHE A 319 -8.06 -15.11 -11.88
C PHE A 319 -8.52 -15.56 -10.49
N ARG A 320 -8.78 -14.60 -9.60
CA ARG A 320 -9.27 -14.90 -8.25
C ARG A 320 -10.62 -15.59 -8.25
N ASP A 321 -11.57 -15.11 -9.05
CA ASP A 321 -12.91 -15.70 -9.12
C ASP A 321 -12.83 -17.12 -9.72
N TYR A 322 -12.02 -17.32 -10.74
CA TYR A 322 -11.76 -18.62 -11.34
C TYR A 322 -11.18 -19.62 -10.33
N ILE A 323 -10.10 -19.26 -9.63
CA ILE A 323 -9.49 -20.16 -8.63
C ILE A 323 -10.46 -20.40 -7.44
N ASN A 324 -11.16 -19.39 -6.98
CA ASN A 324 -12.15 -19.57 -5.92
C ASN A 324 -13.31 -20.45 -6.35
N HIS A 325 -13.77 -20.33 -7.60
CA HIS A 325 -14.77 -21.24 -8.17
C HIS A 325 -14.29 -22.69 -8.09
N CYS A 326 -13.10 -23.00 -8.58
CA CYS A 326 -12.54 -24.35 -8.52
C CYS A 326 -12.40 -24.88 -7.08
N ARG A 327 -11.95 -24.02 -6.15
CA ARG A 327 -11.85 -24.35 -4.72
C ARG A 327 -13.19 -24.65 -4.08
N ILE A 328 -14.25 -23.89 -4.41
CA ILE A 328 -15.59 -24.11 -3.87
C ILE A 328 -16.22 -25.38 -4.44
N GLN A 329 -16.02 -25.67 -5.73
CA GLN A 329 -16.47 -26.94 -6.30
C GLN A 329 -15.80 -28.15 -5.59
N TYR A 330 -14.50 -28.06 -5.35
CA TYR A 330 -13.78 -29.08 -4.58
C TYR A 330 -14.27 -29.21 -3.14
N ALA A 331 -14.48 -28.05 -2.45
CA ALA A 331 -14.97 -28.02 -1.07
C ALA A 331 -16.39 -28.56 -0.92
N ALA A 332 -17.22 -28.44 -1.94
CA ALA A 332 -18.58 -28.91 -1.91
C ALA A 332 -18.67 -30.45 -1.77
N LEU A 333 -17.70 -31.19 -2.30
CA LEU A 333 -17.70 -32.67 -2.24
C LEU A 333 -17.66 -33.19 -0.78
N PRO A 334 -16.65 -32.86 0.05
CA PRO A 334 -16.61 -33.31 1.43
C PRO A 334 -17.75 -32.72 2.30
N LEU A 335 -18.32 -31.57 1.93
CA LEU A 335 -19.47 -31.00 2.61
C LEU A 335 -20.78 -31.74 2.30
N LEU A 336 -20.79 -32.55 1.23
CA LEU A 336 -21.91 -33.43 0.90
C LEU A 336 -21.87 -34.79 1.61
N GLU A 337 -20.72 -35.19 2.14
CA GLU A 337 -20.59 -36.42 2.92
C GLU A 337 -21.29 -36.31 4.27
N ASP A 338 -21.78 -37.41 4.80
CA ASP A 338 -22.55 -37.42 6.02
C ASP A 338 -21.73 -37.04 7.27
N GLU A 339 -22.40 -36.53 8.31
CA GLU A 339 -21.79 -36.07 9.57
C GLU A 339 -20.91 -37.12 10.28
N GLU A 340 -21.08 -38.41 10.01
CA GLU A 340 -20.19 -39.45 10.53
C GLU A 340 -18.76 -39.40 9.97
N ALA A 341 -18.54 -38.80 8.80
CA ALA A 341 -17.23 -38.52 8.27
C ALA A 341 -16.57 -37.22 8.85
N GLY A 342 -17.36 -36.39 9.52
CA GLY A 342 -16.93 -35.42 10.55
C GLY A 342 -16.00 -34.30 10.13
N HIS A 343 -15.95 -33.92 8.86
CA HIS A 343 -15.09 -32.78 8.46
C HIS A 343 -15.67 -31.46 8.98
N LYS A 344 -14.90 -30.77 9.82
CA LYS A 344 -15.24 -29.41 10.23
C LYS A 344 -15.11 -28.47 9.04
N ILE A 345 -16.00 -27.48 8.94
CA ILE A 345 -16.00 -26.51 7.84
C ILE A 345 -14.64 -25.79 7.74
N GLU A 346 -13.99 -25.52 8.88
CA GLU A 346 -12.66 -24.94 8.93
C GLU A 346 -11.60 -25.84 8.28
N GLU A 347 -11.71 -27.13 8.48
CA GLU A 347 -10.81 -28.13 7.89
C GLU A 347 -11.03 -28.24 6.38
N VAL A 348 -12.29 -28.31 5.94
CA VAL A 348 -12.66 -28.30 4.52
C VAL A 348 -12.14 -27.03 3.84
N ALA A 349 -12.24 -25.86 4.48
CA ALA A 349 -11.73 -24.62 3.96
C ALA A 349 -10.21 -24.68 3.69
N LEU A 350 -9.44 -25.22 4.65
CA LEU A 350 -7.99 -25.35 4.51
C LEU A 350 -7.60 -26.38 3.45
N LEU A 351 -8.24 -27.53 3.44
CA LEU A 351 -8.02 -28.61 2.47
C LEU A 351 -8.35 -28.18 1.03
N SER A 352 -9.29 -27.25 0.89
CA SER A 352 -9.67 -26.67 -0.41
C SER A 352 -8.77 -25.52 -0.87
N GLY A 353 -7.65 -25.26 -0.18
CA GLY A 353 -6.68 -24.28 -0.57
C GLY A 353 -7.01 -22.85 -0.17
N PHE A 354 -7.98 -22.62 0.73
CA PHE A 354 -8.21 -21.27 1.27
C PHE A 354 -7.21 -20.93 2.38
N GLY A 355 -6.63 -19.75 2.34
CA GLY A 355 -5.68 -19.27 3.35
C GLY A 355 -6.34 -18.90 4.68
N SER A 356 -7.68 -18.73 4.73
CA SER A 356 -8.46 -18.49 5.93
C SER A 356 -9.91 -18.92 5.76
N THR A 357 -10.54 -19.27 6.88
CA THR A 357 -11.96 -19.61 6.96
C THR A 357 -12.85 -18.43 6.53
N ALA A 358 -12.47 -17.21 6.86
CA ALA A 358 -13.24 -16.01 6.49
C ALA A 358 -13.30 -15.80 4.98
N THR A 359 -12.21 -16.08 4.23
CA THR A 359 -12.21 -16.03 2.76
C THR A 359 -13.07 -17.11 2.17
N PHE A 360 -13.00 -18.33 2.72
CA PHE A 360 -13.85 -19.44 2.32
C PHE A 360 -15.32 -19.08 2.44
N TYR A 361 -15.77 -18.61 3.62
CA TYR A 361 -17.18 -18.23 3.83
C TYR A 361 -17.67 -17.18 2.82
N ARG A 362 -16.86 -16.16 2.55
CA ARG A 362 -17.21 -15.11 1.57
C ARG A 362 -17.28 -15.65 0.14
N ALA A 363 -16.31 -16.48 -0.26
CA ALA A 363 -16.29 -17.09 -1.57
C ALA A 363 -17.45 -18.07 -1.75
N PHE A 364 -17.71 -18.88 -0.74
CA PHE A 364 -18.81 -19.84 -0.73
C PHE A 364 -20.18 -19.16 -0.83
N ALA A 365 -20.40 -18.12 -0.02
CA ALA A 365 -21.66 -17.36 -0.07
C ALA A 365 -21.83 -16.62 -1.42
N LYS A 366 -20.75 -16.13 -2.02
CA LYS A 366 -20.79 -15.53 -3.37
C LYS A 366 -21.19 -16.56 -4.44
N GLU A 367 -20.68 -17.80 -4.34
CA GLU A 367 -20.85 -18.84 -5.34
C GLU A 367 -22.17 -19.60 -5.18
N LYS A 368 -22.52 -19.97 -3.95
CA LYS A 368 -23.70 -20.80 -3.62
C LYS A 368 -24.89 -19.99 -3.09
N GLY A 369 -24.74 -18.66 -2.96
CA GLY A 369 -25.82 -17.77 -2.48
C GLY A 369 -26.11 -17.84 -0.99
N MET A 370 -25.43 -18.72 -0.23
CA MET A 370 -25.66 -18.92 1.20
C MET A 370 -24.39 -19.40 1.93
N ALA A 371 -24.38 -19.30 3.25
CA ALA A 371 -23.25 -19.77 4.07
C ALA A 371 -23.08 -21.31 4.00
N PRO A 372 -21.85 -21.84 4.18
CA PRO A 372 -21.58 -23.29 4.09
C PRO A 372 -22.48 -24.15 4.99
N GLN A 373 -22.70 -23.74 6.24
CA GLN A 373 -23.60 -24.45 7.17
C GLN A 373 -25.04 -24.49 6.68
N GLN A 374 -25.56 -23.36 6.21
CA GLN A 374 -26.92 -23.27 5.67
C GLN A 374 -27.07 -24.14 4.42
N TRP A 375 -26.04 -24.18 3.60
CA TRP A 375 -25.99 -24.99 2.39
C TRP A 375 -26.03 -26.50 2.74
N GLN A 376 -25.22 -26.99 3.70
CA GLN A 376 -25.24 -28.35 4.18
C GLN A 376 -26.62 -28.72 4.71
N GLU A 377 -27.21 -27.84 5.55
CA GLU A 377 -28.54 -28.09 6.12
C GLU A 377 -29.64 -28.15 5.05
N SER A 378 -29.56 -27.31 4.03
CA SER A 378 -30.48 -27.31 2.89
C SER A 378 -30.46 -28.63 2.11
N ILE A 379 -29.28 -29.17 1.89
CA ILE A 379 -29.08 -30.45 1.20
C ILE A 379 -29.58 -31.61 2.05
N ARG A 380 -29.29 -31.61 3.36
CA ARG A 380 -29.78 -32.62 4.28
C ARG A 380 -31.30 -32.65 4.29
N LYS A 381 -31.96 -31.50 4.35
CA LYS A 381 -33.42 -31.40 4.26
C LYS A 381 -33.98 -31.92 2.93
N SER A 382 -33.26 -31.72 1.83
CA SER A 382 -33.66 -32.23 0.51
C SER A 382 -33.51 -33.74 0.37
N ARG A 383 -32.42 -34.31 0.92
CA ARG A 383 -32.24 -35.79 0.99
C ARG A 383 -33.32 -36.48 1.82
N THR A 384 -33.70 -35.93 2.98
CA THR A 384 -34.77 -36.46 3.83
C THR A 384 -36.14 -36.35 3.17
N ARG A 385 -36.34 -35.49 2.20
CA ARG A 385 -37.58 -35.35 1.41
C ARG A 385 -37.65 -36.27 0.18
N GLY A 386 -36.67 -37.15 -0.03
CA GLY A 386 -36.70 -38.15 -1.10
C GLY A 386 -36.34 -37.60 -2.48
N VAL A 387 -35.63 -36.50 -2.55
CA VAL A 387 -35.11 -35.98 -3.83
C VAL A 387 -33.81 -36.74 -4.17
N GLU A 388 -33.94 -37.78 -5.02
CA GLU A 388 -32.80 -38.60 -5.48
C GLU A 388 -32.26 -38.17 -6.84
N GLY A 389 -30.97 -38.39 -7.07
CA GLY A 389 -30.34 -38.33 -8.40
C GLY A 389 -30.20 -36.93 -9.02
N ASN A 390 -30.80 -36.70 -10.18
CA ASN A 390 -30.65 -35.43 -10.95
C ASN A 390 -31.15 -34.21 -10.19
N GLY A 391 -32.11 -34.31 -9.28
CA GLY A 391 -32.56 -33.18 -8.46
C GLY A 391 -31.49 -32.69 -7.47
N LEU A 392 -30.63 -33.58 -6.97
CA LEU A 392 -29.51 -33.19 -6.10
C LEU A 392 -28.43 -32.39 -6.88
N ARG A 393 -28.15 -32.73 -8.13
CA ARG A 393 -27.19 -31.97 -8.98
C ARG A 393 -27.71 -30.57 -9.27
N GLU A 394 -28.99 -30.38 -9.52
CA GLU A 394 -29.63 -29.09 -9.72
C GLU A 394 -29.59 -28.22 -8.44
N ILE A 395 -29.81 -28.81 -7.28
CA ILE A 395 -29.80 -28.12 -5.98
C ILE A 395 -28.36 -27.78 -5.54
N THR A 396 -27.39 -28.66 -5.83
CA THR A 396 -26.00 -28.46 -5.42
C THR A 396 -25.23 -27.51 -6.33
N GLY A 397 -25.70 -27.35 -7.58
CA GLY A 397 -25.00 -26.53 -8.58
C GLY A 397 -23.57 -27.01 -8.83
N LEU A 398 -23.30 -28.31 -8.66
CA LEU A 398 -22.02 -28.92 -8.95
C LEU A 398 -21.91 -29.15 -10.46
N GLN A 399 -20.96 -28.47 -11.09
CA GLN A 399 -20.50 -28.82 -12.44
C GLN A 399 -19.39 -29.85 -12.33
N GLU A 400 -19.39 -30.84 -13.23
CA GLU A 400 -18.40 -31.94 -13.18
C GLU A 400 -16.97 -31.46 -13.47
N GLU A 401 -16.81 -30.27 -14.06
CA GLU A 401 -15.51 -29.68 -14.41
C GLU A 401 -15.45 -28.19 -14.08
N CYS A 402 -14.29 -27.71 -13.69
CA CYS A 402 -14.01 -26.27 -13.69
C CYS A 402 -14.10 -25.75 -15.13
N PRO A 403 -14.72 -24.56 -15.33
CA PRO A 403 -14.93 -23.98 -16.66
C PRO A 403 -13.63 -23.71 -17.41
#